data_4009cd1267560bf624103ab46336af73
#
_entry.id   4009cd1267560bf624103ab46336af73
#
_cell.length_a   1.000
_cell.length_b   1.000
_cell.length_c   1.000
_cell.angle_alpha   90.00
_cell.angle_beta   90.00
_cell.angle_gamma   90.00
#
_symmetry.space_group_name_H-M   'P 1'
#
loop_
_entity.id
_entity.type
_entity.pdbx_description
1 polymer ?
#
loop_
_entity_poly.entity_id
_entity_poly.type
_entity_poly.pdbx_seq_one_letter_code
_entity_poly.pdbx_strand_id
1 'polypeptide(L)'
;VSGASQCMVNILDGENQFTIGGSGLSVDPLLPIPQKMTVCQFALLSPEPFIVSDLSADERFGNSIITKPPINGAAYAGFPLNTPDGVILGTFCVFHEEATDLTVEQTRIMCQIAKAISDHILYRIEGANFTASRVSAMLNNFKLIVPEGTVEELISFLDFCAYGTTSPDNLISLQRDGIITKAKDCWMLSQNGSDLKAKLGLTNSAYRGHQSSSTAHKNQLDDLLNEMD
;
A
#
# COMPACT_ATOMS: atom_id res chain seq x y z
N VAL A 1 1.12 7.02 -24.50
CA VAL A 1 1.09 5.76 -25.24
C VAL A 1 -0.22 5.66 -26.02
N SER A 2 -1.39 5.73 -25.38
CA SER A 2 -2.70 5.65 -26.05
C SER A 2 -3.22 7.01 -26.55
N GLY A 3 -2.72 8.13 -26.04
CA GLY A 3 -3.31 9.46 -26.28
C GLY A 3 -4.57 9.75 -25.46
N ALA A 4 -4.87 8.92 -24.46
CA ALA A 4 -6.03 9.09 -23.61
C ALA A 4 -5.96 10.40 -22.80
N SER A 5 -7.10 11.03 -22.57
CA SER A 5 -7.24 12.22 -21.72
C SER A 5 -7.24 11.87 -20.24
N GLN A 6 -7.76 10.70 -19.90
CA GLN A 6 -7.85 10.22 -18.51
C GLN A 6 -7.39 8.78 -18.40
N CYS A 7 -6.69 8.46 -17.32
CA CYS A 7 -6.39 7.08 -16.94
C CYS A 7 -6.63 6.87 -15.45
N MET A 8 -7.08 5.67 -15.08
CA MET A 8 -7.39 5.31 -13.70
C MET A 8 -6.96 3.88 -13.40
N VAL A 9 -6.56 3.67 -12.15
CA VAL A 9 -6.42 2.35 -11.54
C VAL A 9 -7.51 2.20 -10.51
N ASN A 10 -8.40 1.25 -10.72
CA ASN A 10 -9.57 1.02 -9.89
C ASN A 10 -9.54 -0.38 -9.27
N ILE A 11 -9.92 -0.48 -8.01
CA ILE A 11 -10.23 -1.73 -7.31
C ILE A 11 -11.75 -1.83 -7.18
N LEU A 12 -12.30 -3.02 -7.37
CA LEU A 12 -13.72 -3.28 -7.27
C LEU A 12 -13.96 -4.39 -6.24
N ASP A 13 -14.84 -4.12 -5.25
CA ASP A 13 -15.14 -5.06 -4.14
C ASP A 13 -16.45 -5.83 -4.29
N GLY A 14 -17.12 -5.66 -5.45
CA GLY A 14 -18.42 -6.26 -5.75
C GLY A 14 -19.60 -5.31 -5.52
N GLU A 15 -19.45 -4.29 -4.70
CA GLU A 15 -20.45 -3.23 -4.48
C GLU A 15 -20.00 -1.89 -5.05
N ASN A 16 -18.75 -1.54 -4.83
CA ASN A 16 -18.18 -0.25 -5.18
C ASN A 16 -16.88 -0.38 -5.98
N GLN A 17 -16.59 0.68 -6.73
CA GLN A 17 -15.32 0.96 -7.37
C GLN A 17 -14.58 2.02 -6.56
N PHE A 18 -13.32 1.75 -6.27
CA PHE A 18 -12.39 2.68 -5.60
C PHE A 18 -11.26 3.04 -6.55
N THR A 19 -11.09 4.30 -6.85
CA THR A 19 -9.96 4.78 -7.65
C THR A 19 -8.76 4.96 -6.74
N ILE A 20 -7.69 4.16 -6.94
CA ILE A 20 -6.46 4.19 -6.12
C ILE A 20 -5.33 5.01 -6.75
N GLY A 21 -5.51 5.43 -8.00
CA GLY A 21 -4.55 6.27 -8.71
C GLY A 21 -5.02 6.61 -10.11
N GLY A 22 -4.48 7.68 -10.68
CA GLY A 22 -4.81 8.08 -12.04
C GLY A 22 -4.25 9.44 -12.42
N SER A 23 -4.56 9.85 -13.65
CA SER A 23 -4.18 11.13 -14.23
C SER A 23 -5.31 11.66 -15.09
N GLY A 24 -5.47 12.97 -15.18
CA GLY A 24 -6.55 13.62 -15.92
C GLY A 24 -7.93 13.45 -15.28
N LEU A 25 -8.01 13.11 -13.97
CA LEU A 25 -9.27 12.78 -13.30
C LEU A 25 -10.17 14.00 -13.18
N SER A 26 -11.42 13.82 -13.59
CA SER A 26 -12.49 14.84 -13.49
C SER A 26 -13.36 14.66 -12.24
N VAL A 27 -13.11 13.60 -11.43
CA VAL A 27 -13.86 13.25 -10.22
C VAL A 27 -12.91 13.05 -9.03
N ASP A 28 -13.44 13.25 -7.81
CA ASP A 28 -12.65 12.97 -6.60
C ASP A 28 -12.35 11.48 -6.49
N PRO A 29 -11.07 11.06 -6.55
CA PRO A 29 -10.69 9.66 -6.50
C PRO A 29 -10.98 9.00 -5.14
N LEU A 30 -11.22 9.78 -4.08
CA LEU A 30 -11.47 9.25 -2.73
C LEU A 30 -12.93 8.81 -2.52
N LEU A 31 -13.85 9.17 -3.42
CA LEU A 31 -15.25 8.79 -3.30
C LEU A 31 -15.52 7.44 -3.97
N PRO A 32 -16.07 6.46 -3.24
CA PRO A 32 -16.48 5.20 -3.84
C PRO A 32 -17.64 5.43 -4.81
N ILE A 33 -17.58 4.78 -5.97
CA ILE A 33 -18.63 4.83 -6.98
C ILE A 33 -19.34 3.46 -6.98
N PRO A 34 -20.69 3.41 -6.88
CA PRO A 34 -21.40 2.15 -7.00
C PRO A 34 -21.00 1.42 -8.28
N GLN A 35 -20.53 0.17 -8.16
CA GLN A 35 -19.98 -0.61 -9.28
C GLN A 35 -20.91 -0.65 -10.49
N LYS A 36 -22.22 -0.82 -10.24
CA LYS A 36 -23.27 -0.85 -11.27
C LYS A 36 -23.37 0.42 -12.14
N MET A 37 -22.77 1.52 -11.69
CA MET A 37 -22.76 2.80 -12.42
C MET A 37 -21.48 2.98 -13.27
N THR A 38 -20.56 2.02 -13.21
CA THR A 38 -19.25 2.13 -13.87
C THR A 38 -19.14 1.20 -15.08
N VAL A 39 -18.33 1.59 -16.08
CA VAL A 39 -18.00 0.72 -17.22
C VAL A 39 -17.02 -0.37 -16.77
N CYS A 40 -16.19 -0.10 -15.77
CA CYS A 40 -15.14 -1.01 -15.31
C CYS A 40 -15.68 -2.38 -14.87
N GLN A 41 -16.95 -2.47 -14.41
CA GLN A 41 -17.57 -3.73 -14.07
C GLN A 41 -17.58 -4.74 -15.22
N PHE A 42 -17.67 -4.27 -16.47
CA PHE A 42 -17.68 -5.14 -17.65
C PHE A 42 -16.31 -5.74 -17.94
N ALA A 43 -15.24 -5.06 -17.56
CA ALA A 43 -13.88 -5.58 -17.67
C ALA A 43 -13.56 -6.68 -16.63
N LEU A 44 -14.39 -6.85 -15.59
CA LEU A 44 -14.24 -7.96 -14.63
C LEU A 44 -14.78 -9.30 -15.16
N LEU A 45 -15.52 -9.30 -16.26
CA LEU A 45 -16.18 -10.49 -16.79
C LEU A 45 -15.21 -11.42 -17.54
N SER A 46 -14.03 -10.94 -17.90
CA SER A 46 -13.03 -11.68 -18.67
C SER A 46 -11.62 -11.20 -18.29
N PRO A 47 -10.60 -12.08 -18.33
CA PRO A 47 -9.20 -11.65 -18.19
C PRO A 47 -8.69 -10.85 -19.38
N GLU A 48 -9.43 -10.82 -20.49
CA GLU A 48 -9.10 -10.06 -21.70
C GLU A 48 -9.50 -8.58 -21.56
N PRO A 49 -8.82 -7.66 -22.29
CA PRO A 49 -9.19 -6.27 -22.30
C PRO A 49 -10.64 -6.03 -22.78
N PHE A 50 -11.35 -5.16 -22.09
CA PHE A 50 -12.67 -4.70 -22.49
C PHE A 50 -12.55 -3.32 -23.16
N ILE A 51 -12.76 -3.26 -24.48
CA ILE A 51 -12.56 -2.05 -25.29
C ILE A 51 -13.88 -1.66 -25.95
N VAL A 52 -14.23 -0.38 -25.85
CA VAL A 52 -15.37 0.25 -26.53
C VAL A 52 -14.86 1.49 -27.26
N SER A 53 -14.74 1.39 -28.57
CA SER A 53 -14.17 2.44 -29.42
C SER A 53 -15.06 3.67 -29.56
N ASP A 54 -16.37 3.49 -29.41
CA ASP A 54 -17.38 4.56 -29.39
C ASP A 54 -18.46 4.24 -28.37
N LEU A 55 -18.39 4.90 -27.21
CA LEU A 55 -19.35 4.74 -26.11
C LEU A 55 -20.75 5.26 -26.49
N SER A 56 -20.83 6.25 -27.37
CA SER A 56 -22.11 6.84 -27.78
C SER A 56 -22.91 5.92 -28.71
N ALA A 57 -22.22 5.12 -29.49
CA ALA A 57 -22.80 4.13 -30.39
C ALA A 57 -23.13 2.78 -29.70
N ASP A 58 -22.58 2.53 -28.50
CA ASP A 58 -22.83 1.30 -27.76
C ASP A 58 -24.14 1.42 -26.99
N GLU A 59 -25.08 0.48 -27.24
CA GLU A 59 -26.41 0.46 -26.61
C GLU A 59 -26.37 0.44 -25.07
N ARG A 60 -25.30 -0.10 -24.49
CA ARG A 60 -25.11 -0.19 -23.03
C ARG A 60 -24.72 1.14 -22.41
N PHE A 61 -24.00 2.01 -23.16
CA PHE A 61 -23.31 3.18 -22.60
C PHE A 61 -23.75 4.52 -23.20
N GLY A 62 -24.42 4.57 -24.33
CA GLY A 62 -24.75 5.80 -25.04
C GLY A 62 -25.52 6.85 -24.20
N ASN A 63 -26.28 6.40 -23.19
CA ASN A 63 -26.98 7.26 -22.24
C ASN A 63 -26.36 7.28 -20.84
N SER A 64 -25.18 6.69 -20.66
CA SER A 64 -24.51 6.60 -19.37
C SER A 64 -23.99 7.95 -18.89
N ILE A 65 -23.80 8.09 -17.58
CA ILE A 65 -23.15 9.26 -16.96
C ILE A 65 -21.71 9.47 -17.45
N ILE A 66 -21.03 8.43 -17.90
CA ILE A 66 -19.64 8.49 -18.38
C ILE A 66 -19.49 9.24 -19.71
N THR A 67 -20.55 9.28 -20.53
CA THR A 67 -20.57 10.04 -21.80
C THR A 67 -20.92 11.50 -21.60
N LYS A 68 -21.19 11.93 -20.37
CA LYS A 68 -21.62 13.29 -20.00
C LYS A 68 -20.56 14.01 -19.16
N PRO A 69 -20.63 15.36 -19.09
CA PRO A 69 -19.79 16.09 -18.14
C PRO A 69 -19.95 15.59 -16.70
N PRO A 70 -18.89 15.55 -15.91
CA PRO A 70 -17.53 16.03 -16.20
C PRO A 70 -16.61 15.02 -16.92
N ILE A 71 -17.00 13.77 -17.15
CA ILE A 71 -16.16 12.72 -17.69
C ILE A 71 -15.96 12.89 -19.20
N ASN A 72 -17.05 13.14 -19.95
CA ASN A 72 -17.06 13.29 -21.41
C ASN A 72 -16.33 12.16 -22.16
N GLY A 73 -16.45 10.92 -21.66
CA GLY A 73 -15.80 9.78 -22.31
C GLY A 73 -16.48 9.44 -23.63
N ALA A 74 -15.73 9.47 -24.74
CA ALA A 74 -16.17 9.01 -26.04
C ALA A 74 -15.70 7.59 -26.37
N ALA A 75 -14.53 7.19 -25.88
CA ALA A 75 -14.05 5.80 -25.96
C ALA A 75 -13.49 5.33 -24.60
N TYR A 76 -13.54 4.03 -24.37
CA TYR A 76 -13.07 3.38 -23.16
C TYR A 76 -12.24 2.13 -23.46
N ALA A 77 -11.16 1.94 -22.73
CA ALA A 77 -10.46 0.68 -22.69
C ALA A 77 -10.09 0.32 -21.25
N GLY A 78 -10.57 -0.82 -20.78
CA GLY A 78 -10.29 -1.39 -19.48
C GLY A 78 -9.44 -2.65 -19.60
N PHE A 79 -8.36 -2.69 -18.84
CA PHE A 79 -7.39 -3.77 -18.78
C PHE A 79 -7.47 -4.39 -17.38
N PRO A 80 -7.96 -5.65 -17.26
CA PRO A 80 -8.14 -6.30 -15.97
C PRO A 80 -6.83 -6.43 -15.19
N LEU A 81 -6.90 -6.20 -13.89
CA LEU A 81 -5.80 -6.41 -12.94
C LEU A 81 -5.89 -7.83 -12.40
N ASN A 82 -5.23 -8.75 -13.10
CA ASN A 82 -5.30 -10.18 -12.83
C ASN A 82 -4.23 -10.60 -11.80
N THR A 83 -4.63 -11.43 -10.83
CA THR A 83 -3.70 -12.16 -9.96
C THR A 83 -3.21 -13.44 -10.66
N PRO A 84 -2.09 -14.05 -10.21
CA PRO A 84 -1.59 -15.30 -10.78
C PRO A 84 -2.55 -16.48 -10.68
N ASP A 85 -3.45 -16.49 -9.69
CA ASP A 85 -4.52 -17.48 -9.47
C ASP A 85 -5.81 -17.16 -10.22
N GLY A 86 -5.80 -16.11 -11.06
CA GLY A 86 -6.91 -15.78 -11.98
C GLY A 86 -8.01 -14.91 -11.38
N VAL A 87 -7.83 -14.38 -10.19
CA VAL A 87 -8.78 -13.41 -9.61
C VAL A 87 -8.56 -12.04 -10.25
N ILE A 88 -9.64 -11.36 -10.62
CA ILE A 88 -9.59 -9.99 -11.15
C ILE A 88 -9.87 -9.02 -10.01
N LEU A 89 -8.85 -8.24 -9.61
CA LEU A 89 -8.92 -7.28 -8.50
C LEU A 89 -9.62 -5.97 -8.89
N GLY A 90 -9.59 -5.63 -10.17
CA GLY A 90 -10.06 -4.36 -10.68
C GLY A 90 -9.58 -4.09 -12.08
N THR A 91 -9.40 -2.82 -12.43
CA THR A 91 -9.02 -2.42 -13.79
C THR A 91 -7.98 -1.29 -13.80
N PHE A 92 -7.05 -1.37 -14.73
CA PHE A 92 -6.39 -0.20 -15.28
C PHE A 92 -7.18 0.23 -16.50
N CYS A 93 -7.71 1.46 -16.52
CA CYS A 93 -8.54 1.90 -17.63
C CYS A 93 -8.17 3.28 -18.13
N VAL A 94 -8.52 3.54 -19.38
CA VAL A 94 -8.31 4.82 -20.07
C VAL A 94 -9.60 5.29 -20.75
N PHE A 95 -9.79 6.60 -20.76
CA PHE A 95 -10.85 7.27 -21.49
C PHE A 95 -10.25 8.22 -22.53
N HIS A 96 -10.89 8.26 -23.68
CA HIS A 96 -10.61 9.25 -24.75
C HIS A 96 -11.82 10.18 -24.91
N GLU A 97 -11.57 11.43 -25.29
CA GLU A 97 -12.61 12.42 -25.55
C GLU A 97 -13.17 12.30 -26.97
N GLU A 98 -12.53 11.50 -27.82
CA GLU A 98 -12.98 11.18 -29.18
C GLU A 98 -13.09 9.66 -29.33
N ALA A 99 -14.00 9.22 -30.21
CA ALA A 99 -14.10 7.82 -30.60
C ALA A 99 -12.75 7.36 -31.16
N THR A 100 -12.19 6.28 -30.60
CA THR A 100 -10.82 5.87 -30.85
C THR A 100 -10.67 4.37 -30.81
N ASP A 101 -10.04 3.81 -31.83
CA ASP A 101 -9.57 2.43 -31.86
C ASP A 101 -8.13 2.34 -31.35
N LEU A 102 -7.89 1.46 -30.38
CA LEU A 102 -6.54 1.15 -29.97
C LEU A 102 -5.89 0.18 -30.96
N THR A 103 -4.67 0.46 -31.37
CA THR A 103 -3.87 -0.46 -32.16
C THR A 103 -3.51 -1.70 -31.33
N VAL A 104 -3.18 -2.80 -32.01
CA VAL A 104 -2.72 -4.05 -31.38
C VAL A 104 -1.50 -3.77 -30.46
N GLU A 105 -0.58 -2.93 -30.90
CA GLU A 105 0.61 -2.59 -30.11
C GLU A 105 0.28 -1.74 -28.88
N GLN A 106 -0.62 -0.78 -29.00
CA GLN A 106 -1.10 -0.01 -27.83
C GLN A 106 -1.79 -0.91 -26.83
N THR A 107 -2.69 -1.79 -27.26
CA THR A 107 -3.36 -2.78 -26.42
C THR A 107 -2.34 -3.66 -25.72
N ARG A 108 -1.34 -4.18 -26.42
CA ARG A 108 -0.26 -5.00 -25.86
C ARG A 108 0.51 -4.27 -24.75
N ILE A 109 0.89 -3.02 -24.98
CA ILE A 109 1.60 -2.20 -23.99
C ILE A 109 0.71 -1.95 -22.76
N MET A 110 -0.57 -1.65 -22.95
CA MET A 110 -1.50 -1.43 -21.86
C MET A 110 -1.72 -2.69 -21.00
N CYS A 111 -1.78 -3.87 -21.64
CA CYS A 111 -1.81 -5.16 -20.89
C CYS A 111 -0.55 -5.35 -20.03
N GLN A 112 0.63 -4.97 -20.54
CA GLN A 112 1.87 -5.04 -19.76
C GLN A 112 1.86 -4.06 -18.58
N ILE A 113 1.32 -2.86 -18.77
CA ILE A 113 1.14 -1.89 -17.67
C ILE A 113 0.18 -2.45 -16.63
N ALA A 114 -0.99 -2.99 -17.05
CA ALA A 114 -1.95 -3.60 -16.13
C ALA A 114 -1.33 -4.74 -15.32
N LYS A 115 -0.53 -5.61 -15.98
CA LYS A 115 0.20 -6.66 -15.29
C LYS A 115 1.18 -6.10 -14.26
N ALA A 116 1.98 -5.10 -14.61
CA ALA A 116 2.93 -4.49 -13.68
C ALA A 116 2.23 -3.84 -12.48
N ILE A 117 1.06 -3.23 -12.69
CA ILE A 117 0.22 -2.69 -11.60
C ILE A 117 -0.27 -3.82 -10.69
N SER A 118 -0.78 -4.92 -11.27
CA SER A 118 -1.22 -6.10 -10.49
C SER A 118 -0.10 -6.66 -9.64
N ASP A 119 1.06 -6.89 -10.24
CA ASP A 119 2.25 -7.40 -9.54
C ASP A 119 2.66 -6.46 -8.38
N HIS A 120 2.59 -5.15 -8.59
CA HIS A 120 2.90 -4.16 -7.54
C HIS A 120 1.89 -4.17 -6.39
N ILE A 121 0.59 -4.26 -6.69
CA ILE A 121 -0.47 -4.37 -5.68
C ILE A 121 -0.26 -5.62 -4.83
N LEU A 122 -0.04 -6.78 -5.46
CA LEU A 122 0.19 -8.04 -4.77
C LEU A 122 1.43 -7.99 -3.88
N TYR A 123 2.54 -7.44 -4.39
CA TYR A 123 3.76 -7.26 -3.61
C TYR A 123 3.52 -6.43 -2.33
N ARG A 124 2.72 -5.36 -2.42
CA ARG A 124 2.37 -4.54 -1.25
C ARG A 124 1.49 -5.30 -0.25
N ILE A 125 0.52 -6.09 -0.74
CA ILE A 125 -0.34 -6.91 0.11
C ILE A 125 0.49 -7.97 0.84
N GLU A 126 1.36 -8.68 0.12
CA GLU A 126 2.25 -9.69 0.70
C GLU A 126 3.20 -9.07 1.74
N GLY A 127 3.78 -7.91 1.43
CA GLY A 127 4.62 -7.16 2.35
C GLY A 127 3.87 -6.74 3.62
N ALA A 128 2.64 -6.27 3.49
CA ALA A 128 1.79 -5.90 4.62
C ALA A 128 1.43 -7.12 5.47
N ASN A 129 1.03 -8.23 4.85
CA ASN A 129 0.71 -9.49 5.52
C ASN A 129 1.92 -10.08 6.25
N PHE A 130 3.10 -10.06 5.61
CA PHE A 130 4.35 -10.49 6.22
C PHE A 130 4.67 -9.66 7.46
N THR A 131 4.53 -8.34 7.38
CA THR A 131 4.77 -7.43 8.50
C THR A 131 3.79 -7.69 9.65
N ALA A 132 2.51 -7.81 9.36
CA ALA A 132 1.48 -8.10 10.36
C ALA A 132 1.72 -9.45 11.06
N SER A 133 2.03 -10.49 10.30
CA SER A 133 2.35 -11.81 10.85
C SER A 133 3.60 -11.78 11.72
N ARG A 134 4.62 -11.02 11.33
CA ARG A 134 5.85 -10.84 12.08
C ARG A 134 5.62 -10.10 13.40
N VAL A 135 4.86 -8.99 13.36
CA VAL A 135 4.49 -8.25 14.57
C VAL A 135 3.67 -9.13 15.51
N SER A 136 2.71 -9.90 15.00
CA SER A 136 1.90 -10.82 15.82
C SER A 136 2.78 -11.90 16.46
N ALA A 137 3.72 -12.48 15.73
CA ALA A 137 4.67 -13.47 16.27
C ALA A 137 5.57 -12.86 17.35
N MET A 138 6.06 -11.63 17.14
CA MET A 138 6.85 -10.89 18.12
C MET A 138 6.04 -10.61 19.39
N LEU A 139 4.80 -10.16 19.26
CA LEU A 139 3.91 -9.92 20.39
C LEU A 139 3.61 -11.20 21.18
N ASN A 140 3.38 -12.32 20.48
CA ASN A 140 3.16 -13.61 21.15
C ASN A 140 4.41 -14.05 21.95
N ASN A 141 5.61 -13.89 21.40
CA ASN A 141 6.86 -14.17 22.09
C ASN A 141 7.08 -13.22 23.29
N PHE A 142 6.70 -11.94 23.15
CA PHE A 142 6.74 -10.96 24.23
C PHE A 142 5.82 -11.36 25.38
N LYS A 143 4.60 -11.79 25.09
CA LYS A 143 3.60 -12.24 26.07
C LYS A 143 4.00 -13.51 26.81
N LEU A 144 4.94 -14.31 26.33
CA LEU A 144 5.49 -15.43 27.08
C LEU A 144 6.30 -14.98 28.32
N ILE A 145 6.78 -13.75 28.32
CA ILE A 145 7.57 -13.17 29.43
C ILE A 145 6.76 -12.10 30.18
N VAL A 146 5.95 -11.33 29.45
CA VAL A 146 5.03 -10.31 29.99
C VAL A 146 3.60 -10.70 29.57
N PRO A 147 2.88 -11.54 30.35
CA PRO A 147 1.60 -12.11 29.94
C PRO A 147 0.53 -11.08 29.53
N GLU A 148 0.47 -9.95 30.23
CA GLU A 148 -0.44 -8.83 29.94
C GLU A 148 0.19 -7.78 29.00
N GLY A 149 1.33 -8.11 28.37
CA GLY A 149 2.08 -7.19 27.52
C GLY A 149 1.30 -6.71 26.31
N THR A 150 1.38 -5.42 26.05
CA THR A 150 0.72 -4.71 24.95
C THR A 150 1.65 -4.53 23.76
N VAL A 151 1.09 -4.10 22.63
CA VAL A 151 1.89 -3.72 21.45
C VAL A 151 2.78 -2.50 21.76
N GLU A 152 2.27 -1.56 22.57
CA GLU A 152 3.01 -0.36 22.95
C GLU A 152 4.23 -0.71 23.82
N GLU A 153 4.10 -1.64 24.74
CA GLU A 153 5.22 -2.14 25.55
C GLU A 153 6.22 -2.92 24.71
N LEU A 154 5.76 -3.73 23.74
CA LEU A 154 6.66 -4.36 22.78
C LEU A 154 7.46 -3.31 21.97
N ILE A 155 6.80 -2.26 21.45
CA ILE A 155 7.47 -1.17 20.74
C ILE A 155 8.51 -0.50 21.64
N SER A 156 8.13 -0.22 22.89
CA SER A 156 9.02 0.39 23.89
C SER A 156 10.26 -0.47 24.18
N PHE A 157 10.08 -1.79 24.22
CA PHE A 157 11.19 -2.74 24.34
C PHE A 157 12.08 -2.74 23.09
N LEU A 158 11.49 -2.67 21.88
CA LEU A 158 12.24 -2.58 20.63
C LEU A 158 13.06 -1.28 20.57
N ASP A 159 12.48 -0.15 20.97
CA ASP A 159 13.17 1.13 21.06
C ASP A 159 14.32 1.05 22.04
N PHE A 160 14.09 0.47 23.22
CA PHE A 160 15.15 0.26 24.19
C PHE A 160 16.28 -0.62 23.65
N CYS A 161 15.96 -1.69 22.92
CA CYS A 161 16.97 -2.56 22.29
C CYS A 161 17.77 -1.83 21.20
N ALA A 162 17.13 -0.88 20.50
CA ALA A 162 17.73 -0.13 19.39
C ALA A 162 18.58 1.05 19.86
N TYR A 163 18.07 1.82 20.81
CA TYR A 163 18.62 3.12 21.19
C TYR A 163 19.19 3.17 22.61
N GLY A 164 19.00 2.10 23.40
CA GLY A 164 19.40 2.05 24.81
C GLY A 164 18.50 2.86 25.74
N THR A 165 17.41 3.44 25.22
CA THR A 165 16.46 4.26 25.96
C THR A 165 15.07 4.21 25.29
N THR A 166 14.05 4.63 26.04
CA THR A 166 12.68 4.89 25.58
C THR A 166 12.08 5.98 26.45
N SER A 167 10.79 6.28 26.34
CA SER A 167 10.15 7.32 27.18
C SER A 167 10.25 6.98 28.68
N PRO A 168 10.26 7.99 29.58
CA PRO A 168 10.36 7.74 31.02
C PRO A 168 9.30 6.80 31.57
N ASP A 169 8.05 6.93 31.11
CA ASP A 169 6.94 6.08 31.55
C ASP A 169 7.14 4.63 31.10
N ASN A 170 7.62 4.44 29.88
CA ASN A 170 7.91 3.13 29.30
C ASN A 170 9.11 2.45 30.00
N LEU A 171 10.14 3.22 30.42
CA LEU A 171 11.23 2.69 31.23
C LEU A 171 10.71 2.13 32.57
N ILE A 172 9.77 2.82 33.21
CA ILE A 172 9.14 2.37 34.47
C ILE A 172 8.33 1.09 34.22
N SER A 173 7.56 1.00 33.13
CA SER A 173 6.80 -0.18 32.78
C SER A 173 7.72 -1.39 32.53
N LEU A 174 8.71 -1.24 31.67
CA LEU A 174 9.68 -2.30 31.35
C LEU A 174 10.48 -2.76 32.58
N GLN A 175 10.77 -1.85 33.54
CA GLN A 175 11.41 -2.22 34.80
C GLN A 175 10.45 -3.00 35.71
N ARG A 176 9.20 -2.56 35.85
CA ARG A 176 8.15 -3.25 36.63
C ARG A 176 7.97 -4.68 36.12
N ASP A 177 8.02 -4.89 34.82
CA ASP A 177 7.83 -6.19 34.19
C ASP A 177 9.12 -7.02 34.17
N GLY A 178 10.19 -6.51 34.78
CA GLY A 178 11.45 -7.22 34.96
C GLY A 178 12.26 -7.40 33.66
N ILE A 179 11.99 -6.59 32.64
CA ILE A 179 12.66 -6.63 31.33
C ILE A 179 13.97 -5.83 31.35
N ILE A 180 13.98 -4.70 32.03
CA ILE A 180 15.16 -3.88 32.22
C ILE A 180 15.47 -3.69 33.71
N THR A 181 16.70 -3.33 33.99
CA THR A 181 17.15 -2.99 35.34
C THR A 181 18.00 -1.73 35.29
N LYS A 182 17.98 -0.97 36.39
CA LYS A 182 18.80 0.23 36.53
C LYS A 182 20.09 -0.12 37.27
N ALA A 183 21.24 0.12 36.63
CA ALA A 183 22.56 -0.06 37.24
C ALA A 183 23.27 1.30 37.28
N LYS A 184 23.45 1.85 38.49
CA LYS A 184 23.95 3.22 38.71
C LYS A 184 23.08 4.23 37.94
N ASP A 185 23.65 4.88 36.91
CA ASP A 185 22.99 5.92 36.12
C ASP A 185 22.53 5.43 34.72
N CYS A 186 22.63 4.13 34.41
CA CYS A 186 22.22 3.58 33.12
C CYS A 186 21.19 2.46 33.25
N TRP A 187 20.33 2.36 32.24
CA TRP A 187 19.41 1.28 32.05
C TRP A 187 20.05 0.13 31.27
N MET A 188 19.79 -1.09 31.66
CA MET A 188 20.33 -2.29 31.02
C MET A 188 19.23 -3.36 30.89
N LEU A 189 19.36 -4.25 29.91
CA LEU A 189 18.52 -5.43 29.86
C LEU A 189 18.78 -6.31 31.07
N SER A 190 17.71 -6.79 31.71
CA SER A 190 17.78 -7.87 32.68
C SER A 190 18.10 -9.21 31.97
N GLN A 191 18.19 -10.30 32.73
CA GLN A 191 18.25 -11.64 32.14
C GLN A 191 17.02 -11.92 31.28
N ASN A 192 15.81 -11.65 31.78
CA ASN A 192 14.55 -11.81 31.04
C ASN A 192 14.52 -10.97 29.76
N GLY A 193 15.01 -9.73 29.82
CA GLY A 193 15.11 -8.85 28.66
C GLY A 193 16.11 -9.35 27.62
N SER A 194 17.22 -9.91 28.06
CA SER A 194 18.23 -10.52 27.18
C SER A 194 17.70 -11.78 26.50
N ASP A 195 16.99 -12.62 27.24
CA ASP A 195 16.34 -13.83 26.71
C ASP A 195 15.22 -13.48 25.72
N LEU A 196 14.45 -12.44 26.03
CA LEU A 196 13.42 -11.90 25.14
C LEU A 196 14.05 -11.36 23.84
N LYS A 197 15.11 -10.57 23.94
CA LYS A 197 15.87 -10.04 22.78
C LYS A 197 16.33 -11.18 21.89
N ALA A 198 16.86 -12.26 22.45
CA ALA A 198 17.29 -13.44 21.70
C ALA A 198 16.10 -14.16 21.03
N LYS A 199 15.00 -14.38 21.74
CA LYS A 199 13.77 -15.01 21.20
C LYS A 199 13.14 -14.21 20.05
N LEU A 200 13.22 -12.88 20.09
CA LEU A 200 12.74 -12.02 19.02
C LEU A 200 13.72 -11.92 17.84
N GLY A 201 14.90 -12.58 17.92
CA GLY A 201 15.90 -12.56 16.86
C GLY A 201 16.57 -11.21 16.67
N LEU A 202 16.56 -10.35 17.70
CA LEU A 202 17.14 -9.01 17.68
C LEU A 202 18.65 -9.08 17.90
N THR A 203 19.40 -9.48 16.87
CA THR A 203 20.86 -9.49 16.92
C THR A 203 21.43 -8.11 16.60
N ASN A 204 22.58 -7.78 17.17
CA ASN A 204 23.23 -6.45 17.02
C ASN A 204 23.57 -6.09 15.56
N SER A 205 23.59 -7.04 14.63
CA SER A 205 23.89 -6.80 13.21
C SER A 205 22.68 -6.28 12.40
N ALA A 206 21.46 -6.64 12.78
CA ALA A 206 20.26 -6.25 12.04
C ALA A 206 19.91 -4.75 12.24
N TYR A 207 20.29 -4.15 13.36
CA TYR A 207 19.98 -2.76 13.70
C TYR A 207 20.98 -1.73 13.16
N ARG A 208 22.24 -2.10 12.91
CA ARG A 208 23.25 -1.17 12.41
C ARG A 208 22.98 -0.66 10.99
N GLY A 209 22.27 -1.45 10.18
CA GLY A 209 21.90 -1.04 8.81
C GLY A 209 20.87 0.09 8.73
N HIS A 210 19.99 0.22 9.73
CA HIS A 210 18.98 1.27 9.75
C HIS A 210 19.46 2.61 10.33
N GLN A 211 20.48 2.61 11.20
CA GLN A 211 21.01 3.85 11.76
C GLN A 211 21.77 4.70 10.73
N SER A 212 22.45 4.07 9.77
CA SER A 212 23.18 4.81 8.72
C SER A 212 22.25 5.44 7.69
N SER A 213 21.09 4.85 7.39
CA SER A 213 20.14 5.42 6.43
C SER A 213 19.26 6.52 7.05
N SER A 214 18.84 6.38 8.30
CA SER A 214 18.03 7.39 9.00
C SER A 214 18.79 8.69 9.26
N THR A 215 20.06 8.60 9.66
CA THR A 215 20.90 9.79 9.90
C THR A 215 21.26 10.48 8.59
N ALA A 216 21.53 9.73 7.52
CA ALA A 216 21.82 10.28 6.20
C ALA A 216 20.60 11.00 5.60
N HIS A 217 19.39 10.44 5.74
CA HIS A 217 18.14 11.09 5.27
C HIS A 217 17.80 12.34 6.09
N LYS A 218 18.03 12.31 7.40
CA LYS A 218 17.79 13.48 8.26
C LYS A 218 18.74 14.63 7.92
N ASN A 219 20.02 14.33 7.72
CA ASN A 219 21.01 15.33 7.32
C ASN A 219 20.72 15.90 5.93
N GLN A 220 20.28 15.08 4.96
CA GLN A 220 19.84 15.54 3.64
C GLN A 220 18.60 16.44 3.71
N LEU A 221 17.65 16.13 4.59
CA LEU A 221 16.46 16.96 4.78
C LEU A 221 16.78 18.29 5.45
N ASP A 222 17.65 18.28 6.47
CA ASP A 222 18.11 19.48 7.16
C ASP A 222 18.94 20.38 6.22
N ASP A 223 19.77 19.80 5.35
CA ASP A 223 20.52 20.54 4.32
C ASP A 223 19.59 21.19 3.29
N LEU A 224 18.56 20.47 2.80
CA LEU A 224 17.55 21.00 1.87
C LEU A 224 16.69 22.12 2.50
N LEU A 225 16.39 22.04 3.79
CA LEU A 225 15.64 23.08 4.49
C LEU A 225 16.46 24.35 4.70
N ASN A 226 17.79 24.21 4.92
CA ASN A 226 18.71 25.36 5.07
C ASN A 226 19.04 26.06 3.74
N GLU A 227 18.82 25.40 2.57
CA GLU A 227 19.00 26.04 1.26
C GLU A 227 17.73 26.81 0.80
N MET A 228 16.63 26.74 1.55
CA MET A 228 15.35 27.42 1.23
C MET A 228 15.13 28.72 2.03
N ASP A 229 16.03 29.10 2.95
CA ASP A 229 16.07 30.37 3.67
C ASP A 229 17.11 31.31 3.02
#